data_70fd74f5a288900e4170286679762813
#
_entry.id   70fd74f5a288900e4170286679762813
#
_cell.length_a   1.000
_cell.length_b   1.000
_cell.length_c   1.000
_cell.angle_alpha   90.00
_cell.angle_beta   90.00
_cell.angle_gamma   90.00
#
_symmetry.space_group_name_H-M   'P 1'
#
loop_
_entity.id
_entity.type
_entity.pdbx_description
1 polymer ?
#
loop_
_entity_poly.entity_id
_entity_poly.type
_entity_poly.pdbx_seq_one_letter_code
_entity_poly.pdbx_strand_id
1 'polypeptide(L)'
;MTTASRLLWLMQLASPALPVGGFSYSEGMEAAVEHGLVTDEHSAQTWLIDQLHLVQARSELPVVAQAIRAWRTHDKAALQQLNDWVMQTRETFEMRLQTEQMGRSLLIWLRNHQAADEADMQLSDSLPPNWPLVFALALNTHAVDTREGLLTCAFGWAENMVQAAIKSVPLGQLSGQRMLAALSAEIPLAVEHALSVPDNQQQSFTPRLAILSARHETQYSRLFRS
;
A
#
# COMPACT_ATOMS: atom_id res chain seq x y z
N MET A 1 -15.28 -17.58 12.65
CA MET A 1 -13.89 -17.94 12.29
C MET A 1 -13.02 -18.07 13.52
N THR A 2 -12.01 -18.96 13.49
CA THR A 2 -11.04 -19.09 14.58
C THR A 2 -9.99 -17.98 14.52
N THR A 3 -9.40 -17.62 15.67
CA THR A 3 -8.28 -16.66 15.74
C THR A 3 -7.11 -17.07 14.84
N ALA A 4 -6.84 -18.39 14.75
CA ALA A 4 -5.78 -18.92 13.89
C ALA A 4 -6.05 -18.67 12.40
N SER A 5 -7.29 -18.89 11.93
CA SER A 5 -7.64 -18.63 10.52
C SER A 5 -7.47 -17.16 10.15
N ARG A 6 -7.86 -16.24 11.06
CA ARG A 6 -7.69 -14.80 10.83
C ARG A 6 -6.22 -14.40 10.78
N LEU A 7 -5.40 -14.93 11.69
CA LEU A 7 -3.96 -14.67 11.69
C LEU A 7 -3.29 -15.13 10.39
N LEU A 8 -3.61 -16.34 9.93
CA LEU A 8 -3.06 -16.88 8.67
C LEU A 8 -3.51 -16.05 7.46
N TRP A 9 -4.75 -15.54 7.47
CA TRP A 9 -5.23 -14.63 6.43
C TRP A 9 -4.43 -13.32 6.40
N LEU A 10 -4.18 -12.70 7.56
CA LEU A 10 -3.37 -11.49 7.67
C LEU A 10 -1.93 -11.73 7.18
N MET A 11 -1.32 -12.86 7.56
CA MET A 11 0.00 -13.25 7.08
C MET A 11 0.02 -13.42 5.55
N GLN A 12 -1.03 -13.99 4.97
CA GLN A 12 -1.15 -14.16 3.53
C GLN A 12 -1.29 -12.80 2.80
N LEU A 13 -2.10 -11.88 3.34
CA LEU A 13 -2.25 -10.53 2.77
C LEU A 13 -0.97 -9.69 2.88
N ALA A 14 -0.17 -9.87 3.92
CA ALA A 14 1.12 -9.18 4.07
C ALA A 14 2.25 -9.83 3.28
N SER A 15 2.04 -11.04 2.75
CA SER A 15 3.11 -11.80 2.10
C SER A 15 3.54 -11.18 0.76
N PRO A 16 4.84 -11.04 0.48
CA PRO A 16 5.34 -10.68 -0.85
C PRO A 16 4.94 -11.66 -1.95
N ALA A 17 4.52 -12.88 -1.58
CA ALA A 17 4.00 -13.89 -2.50
C ALA A 17 2.52 -13.65 -2.89
N LEU A 18 1.84 -12.69 -2.28
CA LEU A 18 0.49 -12.30 -2.71
C LEU A 18 0.56 -11.86 -4.19
N PRO A 19 -0.26 -12.44 -5.11
CA PRO A 19 -0.06 -12.25 -6.54
C PRO A 19 -0.63 -10.91 -7.05
N VAL A 20 -0.23 -9.81 -6.40
CA VAL A 20 -0.66 -8.45 -6.74
C VAL A 20 0.40 -7.66 -7.50
N GLY A 21 1.62 -8.20 -7.62
CA GLY A 21 2.71 -7.58 -8.35
C GLY A 21 3.40 -6.41 -7.61
N GLY A 22 3.20 -6.26 -6.31
CA GLY A 22 3.78 -5.20 -5.49
C GLY A 22 5.31 -5.11 -5.61
N PHE A 23 5.99 -6.24 -5.79
CA PHE A 23 7.45 -6.32 -5.98
C PHE A 23 7.97 -5.64 -7.27
N SER A 24 7.07 -5.24 -8.17
CA SER A 24 7.42 -4.56 -9.43
C SER A 24 7.49 -3.03 -9.30
N TYR A 25 7.21 -2.49 -8.12
CA TYR A 25 7.12 -1.05 -7.87
C TYR A 25 8.11 -0.62 -6.81
N SER A 26 8.76 0.52 -7.03
CA SER A 26 9.73 1.10 -6.11
C SER A 26 9.23 2.35 -5.40
N GLU A 27 8.09 2.88 -5.81
CA GLU A 27 7.47 4.10 -5.28
C GLU A 27 8.46 5.26 -5.17
N GLY A 28 9.17 5.52 -6.28
CA GLY A 28 10.16 6.60 -6.38
C GLY A 28 11.53 6.29 -5.77
N MET A 29 11.74 5.12 -5.15
CA MET A 29 13.04 4.72 -4.60
C MET A 29 14.11 4.66 -5.70
N GLU A 30 13.80 4.04 -6.85
CA GLU A 30 14.75 3.93 -7.95
C GLU A 30 15.18 5.31 -8.46
N ALA A 31 14.24 6.23 -8.66
CA ALA A 31 14.55 7.60 -9.04
C ALA A 31 15.33 8.35 -7.94
N ALA A 32 15.04 8.09 -6.67
CA ALA A 32 15.80 8.68 -5.57
C ALA A 32 17.26 8.22 -5.55
N VAL A 33 17.53 6.97 -5.90
CA VAL A 33 18.88 6.41 -6.07
C VAL A 33 19.57 7.05 -7.28
N GLU A 34 18.92 7.10 -8.44
CA GLU A 34 19.46 7.71 -9.66
C GLU A 34 19.87 9.18 -9.46
N HIS A 35 19.11 9.91 -8.64
CA HIS A 35 19.40 11.30 -8.30
C HIS A 35 20.32 11.48 -7.09
N GLY A 36 20.92 10.41 -6.57
CA GLY A 36 21.88 10.48 -5.46
C GLY A 36 21.28 10.88 -4.10
N LEU A 37 19.95 10.75 -3.93
CA LEU A 37 19.27 11.04 -2.67
C LEU A 37 19.32 9.85 -1.70
N VAL A 38 19.42 8.66 -2.27
CA VAL A 38 19.56 7.39 -1.56
C VAL A 38 20.79 6.70 -2.12
N THR A 39 21.80 6.47 -1.27
CA THR A 39 23.11 5.97 -1.71
C THR A 39 23.62 4.79 -0.89
N ASP A 40 23.00 4.56 0.29
CA ASP A 40 23.42 3.55 1.26
C ASP A 40 22.24 3.08 2.12
N GLU A 41 22.51 2.16 3.06
CA GLU A 41 21.51 1.62 3.98
C GLU A 41 20.84 2.69 4.83
N HIS A 42 21.60 3.65 5.35
CA HIS A 42 21.08 4.69 6.25
C HIS A 42 20.12 5.63 5.51
N SER A 43 20.52 6.12 4.35
CA SER A 43 19.68 6.99 3.52
C SER A 43 18.44 6.26 2.97
N ALA A 44 18.56 4.96 2.65
CA ALA A 44 17.42 4.13 2.25
C ALA A 44 16.43 3.95 3.42
N GLN A 45 16.93 3.64 4.62
CA GLN A 45 16.09 3.52 5.81
C GLN A 45 15.35 4.83 6.13
N THR A 46 16.06 5.95 6.11
CA THR A 46 15.45 7.28 6.35
C THR A 46 14.37 7.56 5.31
N TRP A 47 14.66 7.32 4.04
CA TRP A 47 13.68 7.47 2.96
C TRP A 47 12.41 6.66 3.20
N LEU A 48 12.54 5.39 3.58
CA LEU A 48 11.38 4.52 3.81
C LEU A 48 10.58 4.93 5.04
N ILE A 49 11.23 5.36 6.12
CA ILE A 49 10.56 5.89 7.32
C ILE A 49 9.79 7.17 6.95
N ASP A 50 10.38 8.07 6.18
CA ASP A 50 9.70 9.28 5.70
C ASP A 50 8.48 8.92 4.84
N GLN A 51 8.59 7.94 3.91
CA GLN A 51 7.46 7.47 3.12
C GLN A 51 6.35 6.85 4.00
N LEU A 52 6.72 6.08 5.02
CA LEU A 52 5.75 5.51 5.97
C LEU A 52 4.93 6.62 6.66
N HIS A 53 5.59 7.67 7.16
CA HIS A 53 4.91 8.72 7.91
C HIS A 53 4.25 9.79 7.03
N LEU A 54 4.83 10.13 5.88
CA LEU A 54 4.34 11.21 5.02
C LEU A 54 3.32 10.74 3.97
N VAL A 55 3.42 9.48 3.54
CA VAL A 55 2.51 8.91 2.52
C VAL A 55 1.57 7.91 3.16
N GLN A 56 2.09 6.80 3.70
CA GLN A 56 1.24 5.71 4.20
C GLN A 56 0.33 6.19 5.33
N ALA A 57 0.87 6.83 6.36
CA ALA A 57 0.12 7.26 7.54
C ALA A 57 -0.89 8.37 7.26
N ARG A 58 -0.69 9.19 6.22
CA ARG A 58 -1.55 10.35 5.91
C ARG A 58 -2.52 10.13 4.75
N SER A 59 -2.24 9.16 3.90
CA SER A 59 -3.00 8.89 2.67
C SER A 59 -3.55 7.47 2.64
N GLU A 60 -2.70 6.46 2.43
CA GLU A 60 -3.13 5.09 2.18
C GLU A 60 -3.87 4.46 3.36
N LEU A 61 -3.26 4.48 4.54
CA LEU A 61 -3.83 3.83 5.73
C LEU A 61 -5.15 4.49 6.19
N PRO A 62 -5.31 5.83 6.21
CA PRO A 62 -6.60 6.45 6.47
C PRO A 62 -7.69 6.04 5.48
N VAL A 63 -7.36 5.95 4.19
CA VAL A 63 -8.30 5.48 3.16
C VAL A 63 -8.70 4.03 3.40
N VAL A 64 -7.73 3.14 3.70
CA VAL A 64 -8.03 1.74 4.04
C VAL A 64 -8.94 1.66 5.25
N ALA A 65 -8.71 2.44 6.31
CA ALA A 65 -9.55 2.47 7.51
C ALA A 65 -10.99 2.91 7.20
N GLN A 66 -11.15 3.96 6.39
CA GLN A 66 -12.47 4.45 5.96
C GLN A 66 -13.17 3.41 5.06
N ALA A 67 -12.44 2.81 4.11
CA ALA A 67 -12.97 1.79 3.22
C ALA A 67 -13.42 0.53 3.98
N ILE A 68 -12.70 0.09 5.02
CA ILE A 68 -13.14 -1.03 5.89
C ILE A 68 -14.53 -0.72 6.49
N ARG A 69 -14.76 0.50 6.99
CA ARG A 69 -16.05 0.90 7.54
C ARG A 69 -17.15 0.90 6.48
N ALA A 70 -16.84 1.47 5.31
CA ALA A 70 -17.78 1.54 4.19
C ALA A 70 -18.15 0.15 3.64
N TRP A 71 -17.20 -0.78 3.53
CA TRP A 71 -17.47 -2.17 3.16
C TRP A 71 -18.38 -2.88 4.18
N ARG A 72 -18.12 -2.70 5.47
CA ARG A 72 -18.94 -3.33 6.53
C ARG A 72 -20.41 -2.92 6.49
N THR A 73 -20.69 -1.72 6.00
CA THR A 73 -22.07 -1.18 5.92
C THR A 73 -22.61 -1.19 4.49
N HIS A 74 -21.86 -1.72 3.52
CA HIS A 74 -22.18 -1.69 2.09
C HIS A 74 -22.52 -0.25 1.60
N ASP A 75 -21.82 0.75 2.17
CA ASP A 75 -22.01 2.17 1.79
C ASP A 75 -21.33 2.47 0.46
N LYS A 76 -22.09 2.25 -0.62
CA LYS A 76 -21.64 2.51 -1.99
C LYS A 76 -21.21 3.97 -2.21
N ALA A 77 -21.89 4.93 -1.58
CA ALA A 77 -21.59 6.34 -1.78
C ALA A 77 -20.24 6.69 -1.15
N ALA A 78 -19.96 6.21 0.07
CA ALA A 78 -18.66 6.39 0.71
C ALA A 78 -17.54 5.69 -0.06
N LEU A 79 -17.76 4.46 -0.54
CA LEU A 79 -16.79 3.75 -1.37
C LEU A 79 -16.50 4.49 -2.68
N GLN A 80 -17.51 5.06 -3.35
CA GLN A 80 -17.31 5.85 -4.57
C GLN A 80 -16.50 7.12 -4.28
N GLN A 81 -16.81 7.84 -3.20
CA GLN A 81 -16.06 9.04 -2.81
C GLN A 81 -14.59 8.73 -2.53
N LEU A 82 -14.30 7.64 -1.80
CA LEU A 82 -12.93 7.20 -1.54
C LEU A 82 -12.22 6.78 -2.83
N ASN A 83 -12.93 6.06 -3.72
CA ASN A 83 -12.39 5.66 -5.02
C ASN A 83 -11.98 6.89 -5.84
N ASP A 84 -12.87 7.86 -5.96
CA ASP A 84 -12.62 9.09 -6.71
C ASP A 84 -11.45 9.86 -6.11
N TRP A 85 -11.38 9.95 -4.78
CA TRP A 85 -10.27 10.59 -4.09
C TRP A 85 -8.94 9.90 -4.39
N VAL A 86 -8.88 8.55 -4.28
CA VAL A 86 -7.67 7.79 -4.61
C VAL A 86 -7.23 8.06 -6.04
N MET A 87 -8.14 7.97 -7.00
CA MET A 87 -7.81 8.11 -8.43
C MET A 87 -7.40 9.54 -8.80
N GLN A 88 -7.94 10.56 -8.14
CA GLN A 88 -7.63 11.96 -8.41
C GLN A 88 -6.36 12.44 -7.73
N THR A 89 -5.93 11.80 -6.65
CA THR A 89 -4.75 12.21 -5.88
C THR A 89 -3.46 11.49 -6.26
N ARG A 90 -3.50 10.55 -7.20
CA ARG A 90 -2.28 9.95 -7.78
C ARG A 90 -1.71 10.90 -8.82
N GLU A 91 -0.64 11.62 -8.44
CA GLU A 91 -0.09 12.75 -9.19
C GLU A 91 0.60 12.34 -10.51
N THR A 92 1.02 11.05 -10.63
CA THR A 92 1.71 10.54 -11.81
C THR A 92 0.94 9.37 -12.44
N PHE A 93 1.23 9.12 -13.72
CA PHE A 93 0.65 7.98 -14.44
C PHE A 93 1.08 6.65 -13.79
N GLU A 94 2.34 6.52 -13.38
CA GLU A 94 2.87 5.31 -12.75
C GLU A 94 2.18 5.03 -11.41
N MET A 95 2.02 6.02 -10.53
CA MET A 95 1.31 5.86 -9.25
C MET A 95 -0.14 5.44 -9.45
N ARG A 96 -0.81 6.01 -10.48
CA ARG A 96 -2.18 5.62 -10.83
C ARG A 96 -2.23 4.19 -11.33
N LEU A 97 -1.36 3.85 -12.26
CA LEU A 97 -1.30 2.51 -12.86
C LEU A 97 -0.99 1.44 -11.80
N GLN A 98 -0.09 1.73 -10.85
CA GLN A 98 0.24 0.84 -9.74
C GLN A 98 -1.00 0.51 -8.91
N THR A 99 -1.72 1.53 -8.41
CA THR A 99 -2.90 1.31 -7.54
C THR A 99 -3.99 0.53 -8.28
N GLU A 100 -4.21 0.83 -9.57
CA GLU A 100 -5.18 0.11 -10.40
C GLU A 100 -4.77 -1.36 -10.64
N GLN A 101 -3.52 -1.61 -11.02
CA GLN A 101 -3.05 -2.97 -11.32
C GLN A 101 -3.02 -3.85 -10.08
N MET A 102 -2.52 -3.33 -8.96
CA MET A 102 -2.51 -4.07 -7.70
C MET A 102 -3.93 -4.34 -7.21
N GLY A 103 -4.82 -3.35 -7.25
CA GLY A 103 -6.23 -3.52 -6.90
C GLY A 103 -6.94 -4.55 -7.78
N ARG A 104 -6.75 -4.48 -9.09
CA ARG A 104 -7.32 -5.46 -10.04
C ARG A 104 -6.82 -6.88 -9.77
N SER A 105 -5.53 -7.04 -9.55
CA SER A 105 -4.93 -8.35 -9.28
C SER A 105 -5.47 -8.95 -7.98
N LEU A 106 -5.59 -8.15 -6.92
CA LEU A 106 -6.15 -8.59 -5.65
C LEU A 106 -7.64 -8.96 -5.79
N LEU A 107 -8.42 -8.19 -6.55
CA LEU A 107 -9.83 -8.50 -6.79
C LEU A 107 -10.02 -9.82 -7.53
N ILE A 108 -9.20 -10.07 -8.56
CA ILE A 108 -9.18 -11.36 -9.28
C ILE A 108 -8.81 -12.50 -8.32
N TRP A 109 -7.83 -12.28 -7.46
CA TRP A 109 -7.41 -13.29 -6.48
C TRP A 109 -8.52 -13.59 -5.47
N LEU A 110 -9.19 -12.58 -4.91
CA LEU A 110 -10.33 -12.74 -4.00
C LEU A 110 -11.48 -13.54 -4.66
N ARG A 111 -11.76 -13.24 -5.92
CA ARG A 111 -12.80 -13.93 -6.70
C ARG A 111 -12.47 -15.40 -6.89
N ASN A 112 -11.23 -15.71 -7.29
CA ASN A 112 -10.79 -17.09 -7.52
C ASN A 112 -10.75 -17.93 -6.24
N HIS A 113 -10.56 -17.30 -5.09
CA HIS A 113 -10.56 -17.96 -3.79
C HIS A 113 -11.95 -17.99 -3.13
N GLN A 114 -12.97 -17.42 -3.77
CA GLN A 114 -14.32 -17.27 -3.21
C GLN A 114 -14.27 -16.66 -1.79
N ALA A 115 -13.37 -15.73 -1.59
CA ALA A 115 -13.08 -15.17 -0.27
C ALA A 115 -14.12 -14.12 0.16
N ALA A 116 -14.70 -13.38 -0.79
CA ALA A 116 -15.74 -12.39 -0.55
C ALA A 116 -17.12 -12.95 -0.93
N ASP A 117 -18.16 -12.48 -0.27
CA ASP A 117 -19.53 -12.83 -0.62
C ASP A 117 -19.97 -12.19 -1.97
N GLU A 118 -21.11 -12.65 -2.49
CA GLU A 118 -21.59 -12.19 -3.80
C GLU A 118 -22.00 -10.70 -3.77
N ALA A 119 -22.54 -10.20 -2.67
CA ALA A 119 -22.96 -8.81 -2.54
C ALA A 119 -21.74 -7.87 -2.55
N ASP A 120 -20.70 -8.22 -1.82
CA ASP A 120 -19.41 -7.50 -1.82
C ASP A 120 -18.78 -7.52 -3.22
N MET A 121 -18.82 -8.66 -3.92
CA MET A 121 -18.27 -8.77 -5.28
C MET A 121 -19.05 -7.93 -6.29
N GLN A 122 -20.39 -7.94 -6.24
CA GLN A 122 -21.24 -7.11 -7.11
C GLN A 122 -21.02 -5.61 -6.83
N LEU A 123 -20.87 -5.22 -5.57
CA LEU A 123 -20.56 -3.84 -5.22
C LEU A 123 -19.19 -3.44 -5.75
N SER A 124 -18.18 -4.30 -5.61
CA SER A 124 -16.83 -4.04 -6.13
C SER A 124 -16.79 -3.91 -7.64
N ASP A 125 -17.61 -4.67 -8.38
CA ASP A 125 -17.70 -4.59 -9.85
C ASP A 125 -18.26 -3.25 -10.35
N SER A 126 -18.94 -2.51 -9.48
CA SER A 126 -19.44 -1.17 -9.80
C SER A 126 -18.40 -0.05 -9.65
N LEU A 127 -17.20 -0.36 -9.17
CA LEU A 127 -16.12 0.58 -8.87
C LEU A 127 -14.85 0.23 -9.67
N PRO A 128 -14.12 1.22 -10.21
CA PRO A 128 -12.78 0.98 -10.73
C PRO A 128 -11.89 0.41 -9.62
N PRO A 129 -11.24 -0.75 -9.82
CA PRO A 129 -10.42 -1.35 -8.76
C PRO A 129 -9.19 -0.48 -8.48
N ASN A 130 -8.92 -0.25 -7.21
CA ASN A 130 -7.67 0.34 -6.73
C ASN A 130 -7.20 -0.39 -5.46
N TRP A 131 -5.91 -0.27 -5.16
CA TRP A 131 -5.29 -1.02 -4.08
C TRP A 131 -5.94 -0.84 -2.71
N PRO A 132 -6.08 0.39 -2.14
CA PRO A 132 -6.58 0.55 -0.80
C PRO A 132 -8.02 0.06 -0.60
N LEU A 133 -8.90 0.25 -1.58
CA LEU A 133 -10.30 -0.18 -1.46
C LEU A 133 -10.44 -1.70 -1.55
N VAL A 134 -9.71 -2.35 -2.47
CA VAL A 134 -9.76 -3.81 -2.60
C VAL A 134 -9.02 -4.49 -1.45
N PHE A 135 -7.97 -3.90 -0.91
CA PHE A 135 -7.32 -4.42 0.30
C PHE A 135 -8.26 -4.34 1.51
N ALA A 136 -9.00 -3.24 1.67
CA ALA A 136 -10.03 -3.11 2.69
C ALA A 136 -11.16 -4.16 2.53
N LEU A 137 -11.56 -4.47 1.29
CA LEU A 137 -12.49 -5.56 1.00
C LEU A 137 -11.92 -6.90 1.48
N ALA A 138 -10.65 -7.19 1.16
CA ALA A 138 -9.97 -8.41 1.60
C ALA A 138 -9.94 -8.56 3.13
N LEU A 139 -9.77 -7.46 3.86
CA LEU A 139 -9.83 -7.44 5.33
C LEU A 139 -11.25 -7.68 5.83
N ASN A 140 -12.26 -7.13 5.14
CA ASN A 140 -13.67 -7.27 5.51
C ASN A 140 -14.15 -8.73 5.42
N THR A 141 -13.71 -9.50 4.42
CA THR A 141 -14.10 -10.92 4.24
C THR A 141 -13.87 -11.78 5.49
N HIS A 142 -12.95 -11.38 6.34
CA HIS A 142 -12.59 -12.10 7.55
C HIS A 142 -12.89 -11.30 8.83
N ALA A 143 -13.69 -10.24 8.72
CA ALA A 143 -14.06 -9.35 9.82
C ALA A 143 -12.83 -8.93 10.67
N VAL A 144 -11.72 -8.61 9.97
CA VAL A 144 -10.46 -8.22 10.59
C VAL A 144 -10.65 -6.89 11.32
N ASP A 145 -10.10 -6.78 12.53
CA ASP A 145 -10.05 -5.49 13.24
C ASP A 145 -9.31 -4.44 12.41
N THR A 146 -9.81 -3.19 12.43
CA THR A 146 -9.25 -2.13 11.57
C THR A 146 -7.77 -1.90 11.86
N ARG A 147 -7.36 -1.86 13.13
CA ARG A 147 -5.97 -1.68 13.52
C ARG A 147 -5.09 -2.83 13.05
N GLU A 148 -5.52 -4.09 13.24
CA GLU A 148 -4.82 -5.27 12.74
C GLU A 148 -4.66 -5.23 11.21
N GLY A 149 -5.71 -4.80 10.51
CA GLY A 149 -5.70 -4.63 9.05
C GLY A 149 -4.70 -3.58 8.58
N LEU A 150 -4.63 -2.42 9.25
CA LEU A 150 -3.67 -1.37 8.92
C LEU A 150 -2.24 -1.80 9.21
N LEU A 151 -1.98 -2.49 10.32
CA LEU A 151 -0.66 -3.08 10.61
C LEU A 151 -0.22 -4.05 9.50
N THR A 152 -1.15 -4.89 9.03
CA THR A 152 -0.92 -5.83 7.93
C THR A 152 -0.60 -5.12 6.62
N CYS A 153 -1.36 -4.09 6.29
CA CYS A 153 -1.15 -3.27 5.09
C CYS A 153 0.23 -2.59 5.10
N ALA A 154 0.55 -1.92 6.21
CA ALA A 154 1.82 -1.21 6.38
C ALA A 154 3.03 -2.15 6.38
N PHE A 155 2.92 -3.33 6.99
CA PHE A 155 4.00 -4.32 6.98
C PHE A 155 4.24 -4.91 5.59
N GLY A 156 3.17 -5.27 4.85
CA GLY A 156 3.30 -5.75 3.48
C GLY A 156 3.92 -4.70 2.54
N TRP A 157 3.56 -3.43 2.70
CA TRP A 157 4.20 -2.32 2.02
C TRP A 157 5.69 -2.23 2.38
N ALA A 158 6.03 -2.26 3.67
CA ALA A 158 7.41 -2.16 4.15
C ALA A 158 8.30 -3.30 3.60
N GLU A 159 7.81 -4.54 3.57
CA GLU A 159 8.51 -5.67 2.97
C GLU A 159 8.82 -5.43 1.49
N ASN A 160 7.84 -5.00 0.70
CA ASN A 160 8.04 -4.71 -0.71
C ASN A 160 9.05 -3.57 -0.92
N MET A 161 8.97 -2.50 -0.14
CA MET A 161 9.86 -1.35 -0.28
C MET A 161 11.29 -1.65 0.18
N VAL A 162 11.47 -2.47 1.21
CA VAL A 162 12.81 -2.96 1.59
C VAL A 162 13.43 -3.79 0.46
N GLN A 163 12.65 -4.66 -0.19
CA GLN A 163 13.15 -5.42 -1.35
C GLN A 163 13.50 -4.49 -2.54
N ALA A 164 12.72 -3.43 -2.76
CA ALA A 164 13.07 -2.42 -3.76
C ALA A 164 14.38 -1.71 -3.41
N ALA A 165 14.56 -1.29 -2.15
CA ALA A 165 15.79 -0.66 -1.68
C ALA A 165 17.02 -1.55 -1.85
N ILE A 166 16.94 -2.85 -1.47
CA ILE A 166 18.05 -3.81 -1.65
C ILE A 166 18.48 -3.91 -3.11
N LYS A 167 17.53 -3.89 -4.04
CA LYS A 167 17.84 -4.00 -5.48
C LYS A 167 18.38 -2.71 -6.06
N SER A 168 17.82 -1.55 -5.68
CA SER A 168 18.21 -0.24 -6.22
C SER A 168 19.56 0.25 -5.68
N VAL A 169 19.88 -0.04 -4.42
CA VAL A 169 21.09 0.42 -3.70
C VAL A 169 22.05 -0.76 -3.49
N PRO A 170 22.30 -1.65 -4.32
CA PRO A 170 22.96 -2.97 -4.19
C PRO A 170 23.35 -3.35 -2.75
N LEU A 171 22.37 -3.41 -1.86
CA LEU A 171 22.55 -3.75 -0.44
C LEU A 171 22.45 -5.27 -0.21
N GLY A 172 23.07 -5.73 0.88
CA GLY A 172 22.97 -7.13 1.31
C GLY A 172 21.66 -7.43 2.05
N GLN A 173 21.30 -8.72 2.15
CA GLN A 173 20.09 -9.18 2.86
C GLN A 173 20.07 -8.75 4.34
N LEU A 174 21.21 -8.69 5.02
CA LEU A 174 21.31 -8.21 6.41
C LEU A 174 20.92 -6.73 6.55
N SER A 175 21.28 -5.91 5.57
CA SER A 175 20.84 -4.51 5.49
C SER A 175 19.32 -4.42 5.37
N GLY A 176 18.73 -5.24 4.53
CA GLY A 176 17.28 -5.33 4.40
C GLY A 176 16.59 -5.70 5.70
N GLN A 177 17.11 -6.68 6.44
CA GLN A 177 16.55 -7.08 7.74
C GLN A 177 16.65 -5.96 8.78
N ARG A 178 17.75 -5.17 8.80
CA ARG A 178 17.85 -4.01 9.70
C ARG A 178 16.85 -2.91 9.35
N MET A 179 16.70 -2.60 8.07
CA MET A 179 15.70 -1.63 7.60
C MET A 179 14.28 -2.08 7.93
N LEU A 180 13.95 -3.36 7.72
CA LEU A 180 12.63 -3.90 8.05
C LEU A 180 12.36 -3.86 9.56
N ALA A 181 13.37 -4.15 10.39
CA ALA A 181 13.24 -4.05 11.85
C ALA A 181 12.98 -2.59 12.30
N ALA A 182 13.68 -1.62 11.69
CA ALA A 182 13.45 -0.19 11.96
C ALA A 182 12.03 0.24 11.55
N LEU A 183 11.57 -0.14 10.34
CA LEU A 183 10.20 0.14 9.89
C LEU A 183 9.17 -0.53 10.80
N SER A 184 9.41 -1.77 11.24
CA SER A 184 8.49 -2.48 12.15
C SER A 184 8.32 -1.77 13.48
N ALA A 185 9.33 -1.05 13.97
CA ALA A 185 9.21 -0.21 15.17
C ALA A 185 8.36 1.05 14.93
N GLU A 186 8.39 1.61 13.72
CA GLU A 186 7.66 2.83 13.34
C GLU A 186 6.21 2.56 12.88
N ILE A 187 5.92 1.37 12.34
CA ILE A 187 4.59 1.01 11.82
C ILE A 187 3.47 1.22 12.84
N PRO A 188 3.57 0.81 14.12
CA PRO A 188 2.51 1.09 15.09
C PRO A 188 2.21 2.58 15.25
N LEU A 189 3.22 3.44 15.25
CA LEU A 189 3.06 4.90 15.36
C LEU A 189 2.35 5.47 14.12
N ALA A 190 2.74 5.01 12.93
CA ALA A 190 2.11 5.39 11.68
C ALA A 190 0.62 4.96 11.62
N VAL A 191 0.31 3.77 12.13
CA VAL A 191 -1.07 3.25 12.19
C VAL A 191 -1.91 4.06 13.20
N GLU A 192 -1.40 4.36 14.39
CA GLU A 192 -2.12 5.20 15.36
C GLU A 192 -2.38 6.61 14.79
N HIS A 193 -1.39 7.19 14.09
CA HIS A 193 -1.60 8.46 13.39
C HIS A 193 -2.73 8.32 12.35
N ALA A 194 -2.68 7.30 11.50
CA ALA A 194 -3.69 7.07 10.46
C ALA A 194 -5.11 6.92 11.03
N LEU A 195 -5.25 6.22 12.17
CA LEU A 195 -6.53 6.07 12.88
C LEU A 195 -7.03 7.38 13.49
N SER A 196 -6.14 8.32 13.79
CA SER A 196 -6.48 9.64 14.33
C SER A 196 -6.88 10.67 13.27
N VAL A 197 -6.58 10.40 11.98
CA VAL A 197 -6.94 11.31 10.87
C VAL A 197 -8.46 11.33 10.71
N PRO A 198 -9.11 12.50 10.86
CA PRO A 198 -10.55 12.61 10.62
C PRO A 198 -10.90 12.26 9.18
N ASP A 199 -12.11 11.75 8.98
CA ASP A 199 -12.62 11.50 7.64
C ASP A 199 -12.56 12.80 6.82
N ASN A 200 -12.22 12.70 5.54
CA ASN A 200 -11.96 13.81 4.61
C ASN A 200 -10.76 14.73 4.92
N GLN A 201 -9.92 14.39 5.89
CA GLN A 201 -8.67 15.10 6.17
C GLN A 201 -7.41 14.32 5.77
N GLN A 202 -7.58 13.16 5.14
CA GLN A 202 -6.47 12.45 4.50
C GLN A 202 -5.84 13.35 3.42
N GLN A 203 -4.52 13.27 3.27
CA GLN A 203 -3.80 14.08 2.30
C GLN A 203 -2.75 13.27 1.55
N SER A 204 -2.66 13.49 0.25
CA SER A 204 -1.64 12.94 -0.64
C SER A 204 -0.79 14.10 -1.17
N PHE A 205 0.04 14.70 -0.31
CA PHE A 205 0.87 15.85 -0.70
C PHE A 205 2.33 15.60 -0.31
N THR A 206 3.06 15.00 -1.25
CA THR A 206 4.49 14.71 -1.15
C THR A 206 5.21 15.16 -2.42
N PRO A 207 5.41 16.48 -2.63
CA PRO A 207 5.86 17.03 -3.92
C PRO A 207 7.17 16.43 -4.42
N ARG A 208 8.10 16.13 -3.51
CA ARG A 208 9.38 15.52 -3.89
C ARG A 208 9.18 14.12 -4.46
N LEU A 209 8.30 13.32 -3.87
CA LEU A 209 7.98 12.00 -4.36
C LEU A 209 7.30 12.07 -5.74
N ALA A 210 6.34 12.98 -5.90
CA ALA A 210 5.65 13.21 -7.17
C ALA A 210 6.64 13.61 -8.29
N ILE A 211 7.58 14.51 -7.99
CA ILE A 211 8.62 14.91 -8.94
C ILE A 211 9.51 13.73 -9.32
N LEU A 212 9.93 12.90 -8.36
CA LEU A 212 10.76 11.74 -8.63
C LEU A 212 10.01 10.68 -9.43
N SER A 213 8.74 10.41 -9.08
CA SER A 213 7.89 9.51 -9.85
C SER A 213 7.70 10.00 -11.30
N ALA A 214 7.45 11.30 -11.50
CA ALA A 214 7.34 11.87 -12.84
C ALA A 214 8.65 11.78 -13.65
N ARG A 215 9.81 11.91 -13.00
CA ARG A 215 11.12 11.71 -13.65
C ARG A 215 11.37 10.25 -13.99
N HIS A 216 10.92 9.34 -13.15
CA HIS A 216 11.01 7.90 -13.38
C HIS A 216 10.26 7.48 -14.66
N GLU A 217 9.12 8.11 -14.98
CA GLU A 217 8.35 7.82 -16.19
C GLU A 217 9.18 7.97 -17.48
N THR A 218 10.18 8.85 -17.48
CA THR A 218 11.06 9.12 -18.63
C THR A 218 12.47 8.55 -18.48
N GLN A 219 12.75 7.81 -17.40
CA GLN A 219 14.05 7.21 -17.14
C GLN A 219 14.39 6.16 -18.20
N TYR A 220 15.60 6.23 -18.76
CA TYR A 220 16.02 5.40 -19.90
C TYR A 220 16.13 3.90 -19.54
N SER A 221 16.67 3.59 -18.37
CA SER A 221 16.78 2.22 -17.87
C SER A 221 16.06 2.10 -16.54
N ARG A 222 15.17 1.12 -16.40
CA ARG A 222 14.35 0.94 -15.22
C ARG A 222 14.34 -0.51 -14.75
N LEU A 223 14.53 -0.72 -13.46
CA LEU A 223 14.39 -2.02 -12.81
C LEU A 223 12.91 -2.26 -12.40
N PHE A 224 12.21 -1.18 -12.11
CA PHE A 224 10.84 -1.19 -11.62
C PHE A 224 9.87 -0.51 -12.60
N ARG A 225 8.58 -0.66 -12.34
CA ARG A 225 7.52 -0.02 -13.12
C ARG A 225 7.14 1.36 -12.60
N SER A 226 7.52 1.69 -11.35
CA SER A 226 7.35 3.01 -10.74
C SER A 226 8.44 3.29 -9.71
#